data_3ab16e4e3f68c67b66941784985ddf4a
#
_entry.id   3ab16e4e3f68c67b66941784985ddf4a
#
_cell.length_a   1.000
_cell.length_b   1.000
_cell.length_c   1.000
_cell.angle_alpha   90.00
_cell.angle_beta   90.00
_cell.angle_gamma   90.00
#
_symmetry.space_group_name_H-M   'P 1'
#
loop_
_entity.id
_entity.type
_entity.pdbx_description
1 polymer ?
#
loop_
_entity_poly.entity_id
_entity_poly.type
_entity_poly.pdbx_seq_one_letter_code
_entity_poly.pdbx_strand_id
1 'polypeptide(L)'
;MTEKQLRSNVVSVMKGWLGWSEANGKFKRIIDIYNDHKPLARDYKVKYTDAWCATAVSAAFIKAGLTDIGFTECSCNCMIALYKAKGRWEEKDSYVPKIGDIIMYDWQDNGVGDNVGSADHVGLVTAINGTNLTVIEGNKNDAVVYRSININGKYIRGYCLPDYASKADKAVETISTSTYSKEAFIRDVQKAFRITVDGLAGPETINSTITLSAVLNRKHEVIRAVQRRLAALGYTSVGKIDGIAGVKFTQAVKEFQKKNGCIVDGEITARGKTWKKLLGIA
;
A
#
# COMPACT_ATOMS: atom_id res chain seq x y z
N MET A 1 7.77 -2.89 3.87
CA MET A 1 6.41 -2.38 4.25
C MET A 1 5.45 -2.55 3.09
N THR A 2 4.16 -2.84 3.36
CA THR A 2 3.12 -2.85 2.31
C THR A 2 2.81 -1.43 1.84
N GLU A 3 2.19 -1.27 0.66
CA GLU A 3 1.70 0.04 0.19
C GLU A 3 0.80 0.72 1.23
N LYS A 4 -0.11 -0.03 1.85
CA LYS A 4 -0.99 0.47 2.92
C LYS A 4 -0.21 1.00 4.12
N GLN A 5 0.87 0.31 4.53
CA GLN A 5 1.72 0.76 5.64
C GLN A 5 2.50 2.03 5.28
N LEU A 6 3.03 2.13 4.05
CA LEU A 6 3.74 3.32 3.58
C LEU A 6 2.82 4.55 3.56
N ARG A 7 1.60 4.41 3.02
CA ARG A 7 0.56 5.45 3.02
C ARG A 7 0.21 5.88 4.44
N SER A 8 -0.01 4.91 5.34
CA SER A 8 -0.32 5.18 6.74
C SER A 8 0.84 5.85 7.47
N ASN A 9 2.08 5.57 7.12
CA ASN A 9 3.25 6.17 7.75
C ASN A 9 3.29 7.69 7.51
N VAL A 10 3.17 8.14 6.25
CA VAL A 10 3.14 9.57 5.92
C VAL A 10 1.97 10.28 6.62
N VAL A 11 0.78 9.68 6.59
CA VAL A 11 -0.41 10.20 7.27
C VAL A 11 -0.17 10.31 8.78
N SER A 12 0.47 9.32 9.40
CA SER A 12 0.77 9.33 10.84
C SER A 12 1.73 10.43 11.23
N VAL A 13 2.71 10.74 10.39
CA VAL A 13 3.61 11.88 10.61
C VAL A 13 2.83 13.18 10.68
N MET A 14 1.98 13.47 9.67
CA MET A 14 1.15 14.69 9.67
C MET A 14 0.19 14.74 10.88
N LYS A 15 -0.42 13.61 11.22
CA LYS A 15 -1.30 13.52 12.42
C LYS A 15 -0.54 13.80 13.72
N GLY A 16 0.73 13.44 13.81
CA GLY A 16 1.59 13.75 14.94
C GLY A 16 1.84 15.26 15.14
N TRP A 17 1.56 16.07 14.13
CA TRP A 17 1.69 17.53 14.17
C TRP A 17 0.34 18.24 14.36
N LEU A 18 -0.76 17.52 14.52
CA LEU A 18 -2.08 18.12 14.70
C LEU A 18 -2.06 19.16 15.83
N GLY A 19 -2.56 20.38 15.55
CA GLY A 19 -2.52 21.52 16.48
C GLY A 19 -1.18 22.27 16.56
N TRP A 20 -0.16 21.87 15.81
CA TRP A 20 1.03 22.71 15.66
C TRP A 20 0.65 23.94 14.83
N SER A 21 1.00 25.12 15.33
CA SER A 21 0.53 26.40 14.77
C SER A 21 1.58 27.49 14.87
N GLU A 22 1.34 28.58 14.17
CA GLU A 22 2.13 29.80 14.30
C GLU A 22 2.01 30.38 15.71
N ALA A 23 0.79 30.40 16.27
CA ALA A 23 0.52 30.91 17.60
C ALA A 23 1.33 30.18 18.70
N ASN A 24 1.56 28.87 18.58
CA ASN A 24 2.37 28.12 19.56
C ASN A 24 3.81 27.91 19.12
N GLY A 25 4.21 28.42 17.96
CA GLY A 25 5.56 28.38 17.42
C GLY A 25 6.02 27.00 16.94
N LYS A 26 5.22 25.93 17.11
CA LYS A 26 5.63 24.56 16.77
C LYS A 26 5.74 24.32 15.27
N PHE A 27 5.03 25.08 14.43
CA PHE A 27 5.12 25.00 12.97
C PHE A 27 6.55 25.19 12.45
N LYS A 28 7.39 25.94 13.15
CA LYS A 28 8.80 26.15 12.82
C LYS A 28 9.56 24.83 12.66
N ARG A 29 9.25 23.85 13.50
CA ARG A 29 9.86 22.51 13.42
C ARG A 29 9.53 21.78 12.13
N ILE A 30 8.36 22.05 11.53
CA ILE A 30 7.97 21.48 10.21
C ILE A 30 8.85 22.11 9.12
N ILE A 31 9.02 23.43 9.18
CA ILE A 31 9.88 24.18 8.26
C ILE A 31 11.35 23.74 8.40
N ASP A 32 11.82 23.53 9.62
CA ASP A 32 13.18 23.06 9.89
C ASP A 32 13.41 21.68 9.30
N ILE A 33 12.46 20.73 9.43
CA ILE A 33 12.57 19.40 8.80
C ILE A 33 12.78 19.51 7.28
N TYR A 34 12.05 20.41 6.61
CA TYR A 34 12.22 20.67 5.19
C TYR A 34 13.58 21.31 4.89
N ASN A 35 13.97 22.33 5.62
CA ASN A 35 15.18 23.11 5.41
C ASN A 35 16.47 22.30 5.67
N ASP A 36 16.41 21.33 6.57
CA ASP A 36 17.55 20.45 6.90
C ASP A 36 17.72 19.32 5.84
N HIS A 37 16.68 19.04 5.07
CA HIS A 37 16.77 18.06 3.98
C HIS A 37 17.45 18.67 2.75
N LYS A 38 18.37 17.90 2.14
CA LYS A 38 19.13 18.34 0.95
C LYS A 38 18.96 17.34 -0.20
N PRO A 39 18.92 17.83 -1.47
CA PRO A 39 18.96 19.23 -1.87
C PRO A 39 17.62 19.93 -1.57
N LEU A 40 17.64 21.24 -1.35
CA LEU A 40 16.42 22.06 -1.28
C LEU A 40 15.81 22.21 -2.68
N ALA A 41 14.49 22.21 -2.75
CA ALA A 41 13.79 22.50 -3.98
C ALA A 41 14.16 23.91 -4.46
N ARG A 42 14.68 24.00 -5.69
CA ARG A 42 15.10 25.27 -6.31
C ARG A 42 16.05 26.07 -5.43
N ASP A 43 16.86 25.39 -4.59
CA ASP A 43 17.79 26.01 -3.61
C ASP A 43 17.13 27.00 -2.64
N TYR A 44 15.77 26.91 -2.50
CA TYR A 44 15.02 27.84 -1.68
C TYR A 44 14.89 27.35 -0.23
N LYS A 45 15.45 28.13 0.70
CA LYS A 45 15.26 27.94 2.14
C LYS A 45 13.98 28.64 2.61
N VAL A 46 12.99 27.88 3.03
CA VAL A 46 11.69 28.39 3.48
C VAL A 46 11.86 29.20 4.75
N LYS A 47 11.28 30.40 4.78
CA LYS A 47 11.25 31.30 5.95
C LYS A 47 10.05 30.99 6.82
N TYR A 48 10.11 31.36 8.10
CA TYR A 48 8.97 31.20 9.01
C TYR A 48 7.79 32.13 8.70
N THR A 49 7.98 33.08 7.80
CA THR A 49 6.95 34.01 7.31
C THR A 49 6.33 33.58 5.98
N ASP A 50 6.82 32.51 5.39
CA ASP A 50 6.30 31.99 4.13
C ASP A 50 5.08 31.11 4.36
N ALA A 51 4.21 30.96 3.36
CA ALA A 51 3.17 29.94 3.38
C ALA A 51 3.82 28.56 3.42
N TRP A 52 3.40 27.72 4.36
CA TRP A 52 4.07 26.44 4.64
C TRP A 52 3.19 25.19 4.42
N CYS A 53 2.10 25.32 3.66
CA CYS A 53 1.22 24.18 3.36
C CYS A 53 1.95 23.09 2.55
N ALA A 54 2.59 23.44 1.43
CA ALA A 54 3.38 22.50 0.61
C ALA A 54 4.62 22.00 1.37
N THR A 55 5.25 22.88 2.14
CA THR A 55 6.37 22.55 3.03
C THR A 55 5.97 21.47 4.04
N ALA A 56 4.76 21.54 4.62
CA ALA A 56 4.28 20.55 5.59
C ALA A 56 4.10 19.16 4.95
N VAL A 57 3.54 19.10 3.76
CA VAL A 57 3.43 17.83 3.02
C VAL A 57 4.81 17.26 2.72
N SER A 58 5.73 18.06 2.17
CA SER A 58 7.11 17.65 1.90
C SER A 58 7.84 17.18 3.15
N ALA A 59 7.73 17.91 4.26
CA ALA A 59 8.32 17.53 5.54
C ALA A 59 7.77 16.19 6.06
N ALA A 60 6.50 15.88 5.79
CA ALA A 60 5.93 14.58 6.15
C ALA A 60 6.56 13.43 5.36
N PHE A 61 6.78 13.60 4.06
CA PHE A 61 7.49 12.61 3.24
C PHE A 61 8.97 12.48 3.62
N ILE A 62 9.65 13.58 3.95
CA ILE A 62 11.02 13.57 4.48
C ILE A 62 11.08 12.73 5.75
N LYS A 63 10.22 13.01 6.72
CA LYS A 63 10.16 12.32 8.01
C LYS A 63 9.80 10.84 7.86
N ALA A 64 9.00 10.50 6.86
CA ALA A 64 8.63 9.12 6.53
C ALA A 64 9.72 8.37 5.73
N GLY A 65 10.78 9.05 5.26
CA GLY A 65 11.82 8.44 4.41
C GLY A 65 11.36 8.11 2.99
N LEU A 66 10.42 8.89 2.44
CA LEU A 66 9.75 8.62 1.17
C LEU A 66 9.87 9.80 0.17
N THR A 67 10.99 10.51 0.19
CA THR A 67 11.23 11.70 -0.64
C THR A 67 11.32 11.43 -2.13
N ASP A 68 11.69 10.22 -2.52
CA ASP A 68 11.80 9.79 -3.90
C ASP A 68 10.46 9.53 -4.59
N ILE A 69 9.37 9.37 -3.82
CA ILE A 69 8.00 9.23 -4.34
C ILE A 69 7.09 10.39 -3.95
N GLY A 70 7.38 11.07 -2.82
CA GLY A 70 6.63 12.22 -2.34
C GLY A 70 7.15 13.55 -2.87
N PHE A 71 8.37 13.53 -3.37
CA PHE A 71 9.16 14.69 -3.78
C PHE A 71 9.21 15.78 -2.70
N THR A 72 10.19 16.63 -2.76
CA THR A 72 10.33 17.76 -1.82
C THR A 72 10.10 19.06 -2.58
N GLU A 73 9.04 19.78 -2.24
CA GLU A 73 8.69 21.05 -2.84
C GLU A 73 7.95 21.94 -1.83
N CYS A 74 8.18 23.24 -1.88
CA CYS A 74 7.54 24.23 -1.01
C CYS A 74 6.53 25.12 -1.73
N SER A 75 6.26 24.83 -3.01
CA SER A 75 5.24 25.51 -3.83
C SER A 75 4.24 24.51 -4.36
N CYS A 76 2.94 24.75 -4.19
CA CYS A 76 1.88 23.90 -4.69
C CYS A 76 1.97 23.68 -6.20
N ASN A 77 2.15 24.74 -6.97
CA ASN A 77 2.23 24.66 -8.44
C ASN A 77 3.49 23.92 -8.93
N CYS A 78 4.64 24.12 -8.27
CA CYS A 78 5.84 23.37 -8.59
C CYS A 78 5.70 21.89 -8.21
N MET A 79 5.01 21.59 -7.12
CA MET A 79 4.69 20.20 -6.75
C MET A 79 3.81 19.54 -7.82
N ILE A 80 2.76 20.19 -8.30
CA ILE A 80 1.95 19.70 -9.42
C ILE A 80 2.82 19.43 -10.65
N ALA A 81 3.71 20.35 -11.00
CA ALA A 81 4.60 20.18 -12.15
C ALA A 81 5.50 18.94 -12.03
N LEU A 82 6.06 18.67 -10.83
CA LEU A 82 6.83 17.47 -10.57
C LEU A 82 6.01 16.18 -10.76
N TYR A 83 4.79 16.16 -10.25
CA TYR A 83 3.91 14.99 -10.40
C TYR A 83 3.40 14.82 -11.83
N LYS A 84 3.13 15.91 -12.58
CA LYS A 84 2.83 15.87 -14.01
C LYS A 84 4.00 15.28 -14.81
N ALA A 85 5.22 15.73 -14.56
CA ALA A 85 6.43 15.22 -15.22
C ALA A 85 6.67 13.72 -14.98
N LYS A 86 6.14 13.17 -13.90
CA LYS A 86 6.21 11.73 -13.57
C LYS A 86 4.98 10.93 -14.01
N GLY A 87 4.00 11.55 -14.69
CA GLY A 87 2.73 10.89 -15.03
C GLY A 87 1.91 10.47 -13.81
N ARG A 88 2.05 11.22 -12.70
CA ARG A 88 1.43 10.93 -11.40
C ARG A 88 0.49 12.03 -10.91
N TRP A 89 -0.02 12.82 -11.83
CA TRP A 89 -1.03 13.84 -11.59
C TRP A 89 -2.39 13.37 -12.09
N GLU A 90 -3.44 13.54 -11.29
CA GLU A 90 -4.81 13.17 -11.64
C GLU A 90 -5.75 14.35 -11.36
N GLU A 91 -6.52 14.76 -12.37
CA GLU A 91 -7.44 15.90 -12.27
C GLU A 91 -8.86 15.53 -12.75
N LYS A 92 -9.12 14.25 -13.03
CA LYS A 92 -10.47 13.81 -13.45
C LYS A 92 -11.45 13.84 -12.28
N ASP A 93 -12.62 14.39 -12.50
CA ASP A 93 -13.71 14.45 -11.53
C ASP A 93 -14.15 13.07 -11.02
N SER A 94 -14.05 12.05 -11.87
CA SER A 94 -14.38 10.66 -11.50
C SER A 94 -13.34 9.98 -10.62
N TYR A 95 -12.21 10.63 -10.33
CA TYR A 95 -11.17 10.02 -9.51
C TYR A 95 -11.59 9.90 -8.04
N VAL A 96 -11.48 8.71 -7.51
CA VAL A 96 -11.67 8.43 -6.08
C VAL A 96 -10.30 8.34 -5.43
N PRO A 97 -9.90 9.34 -4.62
CA PRO A 97 -8.58 9.36 -4.00
C PRO A 97 -8.41 8.23 -2.98
N LYS A 98 -7.15 7.94 -2.64
CA LYS A 98 -6.77 6.97 -1.62
C LYS A 98 -6.14 7.69 -0.43
N ILE A 99 -6.19 7.07 0.75
CA ILE A 99 -5.44 7.57 1.92
C ILE A 99 -3.97 7.71 1.54
N GLY A 100 -3.37 8.87 1.85
CA GLY A 100 -2.01 9.21 1.50
C GLY A 100 -1.83 9.87 0.12
N ASP A 101 -2.89 10.03 -0.68
CA ASP A 101 -2.83 10.89 -1.85
C ASP A 101 -2.78 12.36 -1.40
N ILE A 102 -2.09 13.19 -2.19
CA ILE A 102 -1.95 14.62 -1.93
C ILE A 102 -3.03 15.33 -2.72
N ILE A 103 -3.90 16.07 -2.03
CA ILE A 103 -4.97 16.87 -2.65
C ILE A 103 -4.52 18.31 -2.82
N MET A 104 -4.75 18.88 -4.00
CA MET A 104 -4.47 20.27 -4.32
C MET A 104 -5.77 21.04 -4.46
N TYR A 105 -5.77 22.28 -3.99
CA TYR A 105 -6.93 23.17 -4.02
C TYR A 105 -6.66 24.41 -4.87
N ASP A 106 -7.69 24.84 -5.57
CA ASP A 106 -7.81 26.13 -6.23
C ASP A 106 -9.09 26.80 -5.71
N TRP A 107 -8.95 27.91 -4.97
CA TRP A 107 -10.09 28.58 -4.33
C TRP A 107 -10.98 29.32 -5.35
N GLN A 108 -10.54 29.47 -6.59
CA GLN A 108 -11.29 30.04 -7.69
C GLN A 108 -12.14 28.98 -8.41
N ASP A 109 -11.83 27.69 -8.25
CA ASP A 109 -12.59 26.58 -8.84
C ASP A 109 -14.00 26.53 -8.25
N ASN A 110 -15.01 26.61 -9.11
CA ASN A 110 -16.43 26.56 -8.73
C ASN A 110 -17.01 25.13 -8.73
N GLY A 111 -16.20 24.13 -9.09
CA GLY A 111 -16.60 22.72 -9.19
C GLY A 111 -17.35 22.36 -10.46
N VAL A 112 -17.30 23.21 -11.49
CA VAL A 112 -17.92 23.00 -12.81
C VAL A 112 -16.87 23.24 -13.89
N GLY A 113 -16.69 22.26 -14.77
CA GLY A 113 -15.76 22.33 -15.89
C GLY A 113 -14.46 21.59 -15.62
N ASP A 114 -13.40 22.00 -16.30
CA ASP A 114 -12.08 21.43 -16.15
C ASP A 114 -11.35 22.04 -14.93
N ASN A 115 -10.48 21.26 -14.35
CA ASN A 115 -9.65 21.67 -13.21
C ASN A 115 -8.39 22.40 -13.72
N VAL A 116 -8.56 23.61 -14.27
CA VAL A 116 -7.49 24.50 -14.68
C VAL A 116 -7.19 25.54 -13.62
N GLY A 117 -6.06 26.22 -13.73
CA GLY A 117 -5.67 27.28 -12.79
C GLY A 117 -4.51 26.90 -11.90
N SER A 118 -4.22 27.78 -10.96
CA SER A 118 -3.11 27.65 -10.01
C SER A 118 -3.60 27.08 -8.68
N ALA A 119 -2.84 26.15 -8.13
CA ALA A 119 -3.16 25.65 -6.79
C ALA A 119 -2.76 26.67 -5.71
N ASP A 120 -3.71 26.98 -4.83
CA ASP A 120 -3.54 27.88 -3.69
C ASP A 120 -3.12 27.14 -2.42
N HIS A 121 -3.48 25.86 -2.31
CA HIS A 121 -3.32 25.12 -1.07
C HIS A 121 -3.15 23.61 -1.34
N VAL A 122 -2.71 22.89 -0.30
CA VAL A 122 -2.45 21.44 -0.38
C VAL A 122 -2.69 20.75 0.95
N GLY A 123 -3.14 19.51 0.89
CA GLY A 123 -3.30 18.64 2.03
C GLY A 123 -3.03 17.17 1.72
N LEU A 124 -3.14 16.33 2.73
CA LEU A 124 -2.96 14.89 2.63
C LEU A 124 -4.26 14.18 3.02
N VAL A 125 -4.77 13.32 2.15
CA VAL A 125 -6.00 12.52 2.41
C VAL A 125 -5.73 11.53 3.55
N THR A 126 -6.54 11.57 4.61
CA THR A 126 -6.35 10.76 5.82
C THR A 126 -7.46 9.77 6.09
N ALA A 127 -8.65 10.01 5.55
CA ALA A 127 -9.79 9.09 5.63
C ALA A 127 -10.77 9.36 4.50
N ILE A 128 -11.56 8.34 4.18
CA ILE A 128 -12.64 8.38 3.18
C ILE A 128 -13.83 7.70 3.81
N ASN A 129 -14.97 8.39 3.83
CA ASN A 129 -16.23 7.85 4.34
C ASN A 129 -17.36 8.17 3.35
N GLY A 130 -17.72 7.20 2.54
CA GLY A 130 -18.63 7.41 1.41
C GLY A 130 -18.05 8.42 0.43
N THR A 131 -18.75 9.52 0.21
CA THR A 131 -18.30 10.63 -0.64
C THR A 131 -17.51 11.71 0.12
N ASN A 132 -17.31 11.57 1.42
CA ASN A 132 -16.62 12.55 2.24
C ASN A 132 -15.16 12.19 2.47
N LEU A 133 -14.27 13.15 2.22
CA LEU A 133 -12.84 13.08 2.51
C LEU A 133 -12.52 13.81 3.81
N THR A 134 -11.68 13.19 4.63
CA THR A 134 -10.96 13.91 5.69
C THR A 134 -9.53 14.13 5.22
N VAL A 135 -9.11 15.38 5.20
CA VAL A 135 -7.78 15.82 4.78
C VAL A 135 -7.09 16.48 5.96
N ILE A 136 -5.80 16.25 6.16
CA ILE A 136 -4.95 17.00 7.09
C ILE A 136 -4.10 17.98 6.30
N GLU A 137 -4.06 19.22 6.77
CA GLU A 137 -3.44 20.34 6.08
C GLU A 137 -2.50 21.09 7.02
N GLY A 138 -1.35 21.50 6.53
CA GLY A 138 -0.50 22.48 7.16
C GLY A 138 -0.91 23.89 6.73
N ASN A 139 -0.67 24.88 7.55
CA ASN A 139 -0.97 26.30 7.27
C ASN A 139 -2.44 26.60 6.93
N LYS A 140 -3.36 25.76 7.35
CA LYS A 140 -4.77 26.08 7.32
C LYS A 140 -5.12 26.82 8.60
N ASN A 141 -5.51 28.10 8.49
CA ASN A 141 -5.67 28.99 9.64
C ASN A 141 -4.40 28.97 10.52
N ASP A 142 -3.24 29.08 9.89
CA ASP A 142 -1.91 29.12 10.53
C ASP A 142 -1.59 27.90 11.42
N ALA A 143 -2.22 26.75 11.14
CA ALA A 143 -2.07 25.54 11.95
C ALA A 143 -2.11 24.26 11.10
N VAL A 144 -1.72 23.13 11.72
CA VAL A 144 -2.01 21.80 11.22
C VAL A 144 -3.37 21.36 11.73
N VAL A 145 -4.35 21.26 10.83
CA VAL A 145 -5.74 20.94 11.17
C VAL A 145 -6.40 20.06 10.10
N TYR A 146 -7.56 19.54 10.42
CA TYR A 146 -8.38 18.79 9.47
C TYR A 146 -9.30 19.68 8.64
N ARG A 147 -9.59 19.20 7.43
CA ARG A 147 -10.67 19.64 6.55
C ARG A 147 -11.54 18.45 6.22
N SER A 148 -12.86 18.70 6.11
CA SER A 148 -13.81 17.79 5.50
C SER A 148 -14.26 18.38 4.16
N ILE A 149 -14.24 17.58 3.10
CA ILE A 149 -14.64 17.99 1.75
C ILE A 149 -15.18 16.77 1.01
N ASN A 150 -16.15 16.95 0.11
CA ASN A 150 -16.66 15.88 -0.71
C ASN A 150 -15.66 15.49 -1.82
N ILE A 151 -15.62 14.20 -2.15
CA ILE A 151 -15.00 13.72 -3.40
C ILE A 151 -15.65 14.50 -4.54
N ASN A 152 -14.83 15.02 -5.44
CA ASN A 152 -15.30 15.85 -6.55
C ASN A 152 -16.06 17.11 -6.10
N GLY A 153 -15.69 17.67 -4.95
CA GLY A 153 -16.25 18.93 -4.45
C GLY A 153 -15.60 20.15 -5.08
N LYS A 154 -16.21 21.32 -4.83
CA LYS A 154 -15.60 22.60 -5.19
C LYS A 154 -14.17 22.69 -4.69
N TYR A 155 -13.37 23.49 -5.37
CA TYR A 155 -12.00 23.86 -5.00
C TYR A 155 -10.97 22.71 -5.15
N ILE A 156 -11.32 21.56 -5.66
CA ILE A 156 -10.36 20.48 -5.90
C ILE A 156 -9.68 20.70 -7.24
N ARG A 157 -8.41 21.14 -7.22
CA ARG A 157 -7.56 21.31 -8.41
C ARG A 157 -7.13 19.96 -9.00
N GLY A 158 -7.02 18.96 -8.18
CA GLY A 158 -6.61 17.60 -8.53
C GLY A 158 -5.76 16.94 -7.44
N TYR A 159 -5.11 15.83 -7.83
CA TYR A 159 -4.37 14.99 -6.89
C TYR A 159 -2.97 14.66 -7.41
N CYS A 160 -1.98 14.79 -6.53
CA CYS A 160 -0.67 14.20 -6.74
C CYS A 160 -0.67 12.78 -6.14
N LEU A 161 -0.19 11.80 -6.92
CA LEU A 161 -0.26 10.37 -6.60
C LEU A 161 1.15 9.81 -6.32
N PRO A 162 1.65 9.84 -5.07
CA PRO A 162 2.94 9.27 -4.74
C PRO A 162 3.00 7.77 -5.09
N ASP A 163 4.12 7.32 -5.67
CA ASP A 163 4.26 5.94 -6.14
C ASP A 163 4.57 4.95 -5.00
N TYR A 164 3.68 4.86 -4.04
CA TYR A 164 3.83 3.94 -2.92
C TYR A 164 3.99 2.48 -3.35
N ALA A 165 3.38 2.10 -4.48
CA ALA A 165 3.49 0.74 -5.01
C ALA A 165 4.93 0.39 -5.41
N SER A 166 5.70 1.34 -5.93
CA SER A 166 7.11 1.12 -6.28
C SER A 166 8.01 0.89 -5.07
N LYS A 167 7.63 1.45 -3.91
CA LYS A 167 8.33 1.34 -2.62
C LYS A 167 7.79 0.24 -1.73
N ALA A 168 6.58 -0.24 -2.01
CA ALA A 168 6.08 -1.39 -1.29
C ALA A 168 6.99 -2.58 -1.57
N ASP A 169 7.39 -3.28 -0.52
CA ASP A 169 7.94 -4.60 -0.69
C ASP A 169 6.98 -5.33 -1.64
N LYS A 170 7.46 -5.74 -2.82
CA LYS A 170 6.65 -6.48 -3.81
C LYS A 170 5.92 -7.54 -3.03
N ALA A 171 4.61 -7.42 -2.96
CA ALA A 171 3.74 -7.98 -1.94
C ALA A 171 4.22 -9.33 -1.41
N VAL A 172 4.88 -9.31 -0.27
CA VAL A 172 4.67 -10.39 0.67
C VAL A 172 3.24 -10.15 1.13
N GLU A 173 2.29 -10.83 0.51
CA GLU A 173 1.00 -11.00 1.14
C GLU A 173 1.26 -11.69 2.48
N THR A 174 1.57 -10.89 3.50
CA THR A 174 1.36 -11.31 4.87
C THR A 174 -0.14 -11.34 5.05
N ILE A 175 -0.74 -12.42 4.57
CA ILE A 175 -2.06 -12.81 5.03
C ILE A 175 -1.89 -12.89 6.54
N SER A 176 -2.71 -12.13 7.27
CA SER A 176 -2.97 -12.45 8.67
C SER A 176 -3.23 -13.96 8.69
N THR A 177 -2.29 -14.72 9.28
CA THR A 177 -2.30 -16.18 9.25
C THR A 177 -3.56 -16.74 9.91
N SER A 178 -4.32 -15.89 10.62
CA SER A 178 -5.57 -16.24 11.30
C SER A 178 -6.82 -16.30 10.39
N THR A 179 -6.75 -15.83 9.12
CA THR A 179 -7.94 -15.69 8.26
C THR A 179 -7.94 -16.52 6.97
N TYR A 180 -6.83 -17.20 6.58
CA TYR A 180 -6.82 -18.04 5.39
C TYR A 180 -7.39 -19.43 5.70
N SER A 181 -8.70 -19.57 5.50
CA SER A 181 -9.45 -20.79 5.82
C SER A 181 -9.07 -21.97 4.88
N LYS A 182 -9.42 -23.17 5.32
CA LYS A 182 -9.29 -24.37 4.47
C LYS A 182 -10.12 -24.21 3.18
N GLU A 183 -11.31 -23.68 3.27
CA GLU A 183 -12.17 -23.42 2.11
C GLU A 183 -11.53 -22.43 1.12
N ALA A 184 -10.97 -21.32 1.62
CA ALA A 184 -10.27 -20.35 0.77
C ALA A 184 -9.08 -21.00 0.05
N PHE A 185 -8.34 -21.86 0.73
CA PHE A 185 -7.26 -22.65 0.13
C PHE A 185 -7.76 -23.55 -0.99
N ILE A 186 -8.85 -24.30 -0.75
CA ILE A 186 -9.43 -25.21 -1.75
C ILE A 186 -9.87 -24.42 -2.99
N ARG A 187 -10.57 -23.29 -2.81
CA ARG A 187 -10.99 -22.40 -3.91
C ARG A 187 -9.79 -21.87 -4.71
N ASP A 188 -8.70 -21.48 -4.05
CA ASP A 188 -7.49 -21.03 -4.73
C ASP A 188 -6.81 -22.17 -5.51
N VAL A 189 -6.79 -23.40 -4.98
CA VAL A 189 -6.31 -24.60 -5.69
C VAL A 189 -7.17 -24.86 -6.93
N GLN A 190 -8.49 -24.83 -6.79
CA GLN A 190 -9.44 -25.07 -7.90
C GLN A 190 -9.27 -24.02 -9.00
N LYS A 191 -9.12 -22.74 -8.64
CA LYS A 191 -8.81 -21.65 -9.60
C LYS A 191 -7.51 -21.91 -10.35
N ALA A 192 -6.43 -22.25 -9.62
CA ALA A 192 -5.11 -22.50 -10.20
C ALA A 192 -5.10 -23.70 -11.16
N PHE A 193 -5.99 -24.66 -10.96
CA PHE A 193 -6.17 -25.82 -11.87
C PHE A 193 -7.31 -25.62 -12.88
N ARG A 194 -8.03 -24.48 -12.85
CA ARG A 194 -9.13 -24.14 -13.77
C ARG A 194 -10.24 -25.19 -13.80
N ILE A 195 -10.58 -25.70 -12.62
CA ILE A 195 -11.68 -26.65 -12.40
C ILE A 195 -12.85 -25.94 -11.67
N THR A 196 -13.93 -26.68 -11.40
CA THR A 196 -15.07 -26.14 -10.65
C THR A 196 -14.65 -25.54 -9.31
N VAL A 197 -15.01 -24.27 -9.07
CA VAL A 197 -14.62 -23.51 -7.85
C VAL A 197 -15.76 -23.52 -6.82
N ASP A 198 -15.96 -24.65 -6.16
CA ASP A 198 -17.00 -24.85 -5.13
C ASP A 198 -16.48 -24.76 -3.68
N GLY A 199 -15.15 -24.79 -3.48
CA GLY A 199 -14.54 -24.79 -2.14
C GLY A 199 -14.58 -26.13 -1.44
N LEU A 200 -14.97 -27.20 -2.14
CA LEU A 200 -15.02 -28.58 -1.62
C LEU A 200 -13.87 -29.41 -2.19
N ALA A 201 -13.09 -30.07 -1.35
CA ALA A 201 -11.99 -30.92 -1.76
C ALA A 201 -12.50 -32.31 -2.17
N GLY A 202 -13.12 -32.40 -3.34
CA GLY A 202 -13.65 -33.64 -3.90
C GLY A 202 -12.67 -34.38 -4.83
N PRO A 203 -13.14 -35.46 -5.50
CA PRO A 203 -12.35 -36.25 -6.47
C PRO A 203 -11.77 -35.40 -7.60
N GLU A 204 -12.52 -34.41 -8.14
CA GLU A 204 -12.05 -33.49 -9.17
C GLU A 204 -10.84 -32.70 -8.69
N THR A 205 -10.92 -32.13 -7.46
CA THR A 205 -9.83 -31.34 -6.88
C THR A 205 -8.57 -32.17 -6.68
N ILE A 206 -8.67 -33.37 -6.10
CA ILE A 206 -7.47 -34.20 -5.85
C ILE A 206 -6.88 -34.75 -7.14
N ASN A 207 -7.71 -35.09 -8.12
CA ASN A 207 -7.26 -35.61 -9.41
C ASN A 207 -6.56 -34.56 -10.26
N SER A 208 -6.88 -33.28 -10.10
CA SER A 208 -6.23 -32.16 -10.79
C SER A 208 -4.86 -31.80 -10.23
N THR A 209 -4.52 -32.29 -9.02
CA THR A 209 -3.24 -31.92 -8.39
C THR A 209 -2.03 -32.43 -9.14
N ILE A 210 -0.96 -31.65 -9.12
CA ILE A 210 0.33 -31.95 -9.74
C ILE A 210 1.42 -32.07 -8.66
N THR A 211 2.54 -32.65 -9.05
CA THR A 211 3.73 -32.69 -8.17
C THR A 211 4.38 -31.29 -8.11
N LEU A 212 4.64 -30.83 -6.89
CA LEU A 212 5.29 -29.55 -6.60
C LEU A 212 6.58 -29.77 -5.84
N SER A 213 7.70 -29.28 -6.39
CA SER A 213 9.01 -29.33 -5.72
C SER A 213 9.91 -28.18 -6.19
N ALA A 214 11.12 -28.11 -5.65
CA ALA A 214 12.12 -27.14 -6.10
C ALA A 214 12.55 -27.34 -7.57
N VAL A 215 12.21 -28.47 -8.17
CA VAL A 215 12.54 -28.85 -9.54
C VAL A 215 11.29 -28.89 -10.43
N LEU A 216 10.24 -29.59 -9.98
CA LEU A 216 9.01 -29.80 -10.74
C LEU A 216 7.96 -28.74 -10.41
N ASN A 217 7.40 -28.09 -11.43
CA ASN A 217 6.33 -27.09 -11.32
C ASN A 217 6.67 -25.94 -10.35
N ARG A 218 7.94 -25.62 -10.26
CA ARG A 218 8.52 -24.67 -9.28
C ARG A 218 7.84 -23.31 -9.25
N LYS A 219 7.25 -22.84 -10.35
CA LYS A 219 6.60 -21.51 -10.50
C LYS A 219 5.12 -21.64 -10.88
N HIS A 220 4.51 -22.80 -10.67
CA HIS A 220 3.07 -22.95 -10.94
C HIS A 220 2.25 -22.06 -10.00
N GLU A 221 1.19 -21.45 -10.52
CA GLU A 221 0.36 -20.50 -9.76
C GLU A 221 -0.21 -21.06 -8.45
N VAL A 222 -0.45 -22.39 -8.38
CA VAL A 222 -0.89 -23.07 -7.15
C VAL A 222 0.12 -22.99 -5.99
N ILE A 223 1.40 -22.71 -6.27
CA ILE A 223 2.43 -22.58 -5.22
C ILE A 223 2.05 -21.49 -4.22
N ARG A 224 1.49 -20.36 -4.68
CA ARG A 224 1.03 -19.29 -3.78
C ARG A 224 -0.04 -19.78 -2.80
N ALA A 225 -1.01 -20.57 -3.28
CA ALA A 225 -2.04 -21.14 -2.44
C ALA A 225 -1.44 -22.07 -1.37
N VAL A 226 -0.49 -22.92 -1.76
CA VAL A 226 0.21 -23.83 -0.82
C VAL A 226 1.05 -23.05 0.20
N GLN A 227 1.79 -22.02 -0.24
CA GLN A 227 2.56 -21.16 0.68
C GLN A 227 1.64 -20.49 1.72
N ARG A 228 0.49 -19.93 1.28
CA ARG A 228 -0.53 -19.35 2.17
C ARG A 228 -1.05 -20.38 3.16
N ARG A 229 -1.35 -21.59 2.69
CA ARG A 229 -1.87 -22.67 3.54
C ARG A 229 -0.87 -23.08 4.60
N LEU A 230 0.39 -23.28 4.24
CA LEU A 230 1.46 -23.60 5.18
C LEU A 230 1.64 -22.50 6.23
N ALA A 231 1.66 -21.23 5.80
CA ALA A 231 1.73 -20.09 6.72
C ALA A 231 0.52 -20.05 7.69
N ALA A 232 -0.70 -20.25 7.18
CA ALA A 232 -1.93 -20.29 7.99
C ALA A 232 -1.95 -21.46 8.98
N LEU A 233 -1.24 -22.57 8.68
CA LEU A 233 -1.06 -23.70 9.56
C LEU A 233 0.10 -23.52 10.56
N GLY A 234 0.77 -22.34 10.55
CA GLY A 234 1.82 -21.97 11.48
C GLY A 234 3.25 -22.38 11.07
N TYR A 235 3.46 -22.80 9.81
CA TYR A 235 4.80 -23.14 9.31
C TYR A 235 5.51 -21.87 8.79
N THR A 236 6.10 -21.11 9.74
CA THR A 236 6.74 -19.81 9.44
C THR A 236 7.98 -19.91 8.56
N SER A 237 8.60 -21.10 8.49
CA SER A 237 9.73 -21.41 7.60
C SER A 237 9.41 -21.23 6.11
N VAL A 238 8.13 -21.22 5.72
CA VAL A 238 7.70 -20.97 4.33
C VAL A 238 8.17 -19.62 3.79
N GLY A 239 8.38 -18.64 4.67
CA GLY A 239 8.88 -17.31 4.34
C GLY A 239 7.89 -16.51 3.49
N LYS A 240 8.39 -15.90 2.41
CA LYS A 240 7.57 -15.07 1.49
C LYS A 240 6.62 -15.91 0.66
N ILE A 241 5.40 -15.39 0.44
CA ILE A 241 4.41 -15.99 -0.47
C ILE A 241 4.66 -15.43 -1.89
N ASP A 242 5.71 -15.90 -2.52
CA ASP A 242 6.22 -15.39 -3.79
C ASP A 242 5.80 -16.23 -5.01
N GLY A 243 5.15 -17.39 -4.80
CA GLY A 243 4.77 -18.31 -5.84
C GLY A 243 5.93 -19.15 -6.38
N ILE A 244 7.02 -19.27 -5.62
CA ILE A 244 8.21 -20.04 -6.00
C ILE A 244 8.46 -21.16 -4.99
N ALA A 245 8.53 -22.39 -5.46
CA ALA A 245 8.93 -23.54 -4.65
C ALA A 245 10.48 -23.56 -4.50
N GLY A 246 10.98 -22.66 -3.63
CA GLY A 246 12.40 -22.55 -3.31
C GLY A 246 12.77 -23.28 -2.00
N VAL A 247 13.98 -23.02 -1.50
CA VAL A 247 14.50 -23.64 -0.27
C VAL A 247 13.56 -23.50 0.93
N LYS A 248 12.99 -22.32 1.15
CA LYS A 248 12.06 -22.05 2.26
C LYS A 248 10.74 -22.81 2.11
N PHE A 249 10.20 -22.87 0.90
CA PHE A 249 9.02 -23.71 0.59
C PHE A 249 9.31 -25.18 0.92
N THR A 250 10.42 -25.72 0.41
CA THR A 250 10.84 -27.11 0.66
C THR A 250 10.97 -27.40 2.17
N GLN A 251 11.54 -26.47 2.93
CA GLN A 251 11.68 -26.60 4.37
C GLN A 251 10.31 -26.69 5.06
N ALA A 252 9.40 -25.77 4.74
CA ALA A 252 8.05 -25.75 5.30
C ALA A 252 7.24 -27.01 4.93
N VAL A 253 7.41 -27.52 3.70
CA VAL A 253 6.80 -28.78 3.26
C VAL A 253 7.33 -29.95 4.11
N LYS A 254 8.64 -30.03 4.34
CA LYS A 254 9.23 -31.08 5.21
C LYS A 254 8.70 -31.02 6.63
N GLU A 255 8.59 -29.83 7.21
CA GLU A 255 8.01 -29.64 8.55
C GLU A 255 6.55 -30.09 8.59
N PHE A 256 5.75 -29.71 7.60
CA PHE A 256 4.37 -30.15 7.45
C PHE A 256 4.28 -31.67 7.31
N GLN A 257 5.08 -32.27 6.45
CA GLN A 257 5.14 -33.71 6.20
C GLN A 257 5.46 -34.49 7.47
N LYS A 258 6.49 -34.04 8.21
CA LYS A 258 6.90 -34.65 9.49
C LYS A 258 5.74 -34.65 10.51
N LYS A 259 5.06 -33.50 10.67
CA LYS A 259 3.95 -33.34 11.61
C LYS A 259 2.70 -34.15 11.22
N ASN A 260 2.51 -34.40 9.93
CA ASN A 260 1.32 -35.09 9.40
C ASN A 260 1.58 -36.55 8.97
N GLY A 261 2.73 -37.13 9.35
CA GLY A 261 3.08 -38.53 9.06
C GLY A 261 3.19 -38.84 7.56
N CYS A 262 3.61 -37.87 6.77
CA CYS A 262 3.92 -38.04 5.34
C CYS A 262 5.40 -38.41 5.15
N ILE A 263 5.78 -38.84 3.95
CA ILE A 263 7.19 -38.99 3.56
C ILE A 263 7.83 -37.60 3.61
N VAL A 264 8.98 -37.45 4.30
CA VAL A 264 9.64 -36.17 4.54
C VAL A 264 10.70 -35.92 3.46
N ASP A 265 10.26 -35.64 2.24
CA ASP A 265 11.11 -35.38 1.08
C ASP A 265 11.11 -33.90 0.64
N GLY A 266 10.12 -33.11 1.11
CA GLY A 266 9.95 -31.71 0.70
C GLY A 266 9.27 -31.55 -0.65
N GLU A 267 8.70 -32.65 -1.18
CA GLU A 267 7.91 -32.67 -2.40
C GLU A 267 6.43 -32.94 -2.10
N ILE A 268 5.54 -32.27 -2.78
CA ILE A 268 4.10 -32.53 -2.71
C ILE A 268 3.69 -33.30 -3.94
N THR A 269 3.79 -34.62 -3.86
CA THR A 269 3.47 -35.55 -4.97
C THR A 269 2.00 -35.44 -5.39
N ALA A 270 1.72 -35.41 -6.70
CA ALA A 270 0.37 -35.41 -7.27
C ALA A 270 -0.51 -36.50 -6.64
N ARG A 271 -1.72 -36.13 -6.22
CA ARG A 271 -2.71 -37.03 -5.57
C ARG A 271 -2.21 -37.71 -4.28
N GLY A 272 -0.97 -37.38 -3.85
CA GLY A 272 -0.29 -38.00 -2.73
C GLY A 272 -0.85 -37.59 -1.36
N LYS A 273 -0.34 -38.25 -0.30
CA LYS A 273 -0.78 -38.02 1.07
C LYS A 273 -0.58 -36.57 1.51
N THR A 274 0.51 -35.90 1.08
CA THR A 274 0.77 -34.50 1.42
C THR A 274 -0.33 -33.58 0.87
N TRP A 275 -0.76 -33.75 -0.39
CA TRP A 275 -1.90 -33.01 -0.95
C TRP A 275 -3.18 -33.27 -0.18
N LYS A 276 -3.50 -34.55 0.11
CA LYS A 276 -4.70 -34.92 0.84
C LYS A 276 -4.74 -34.26 2.21
N LYS A 277 -3.64 -34.27 2.95
CA LYS A 277 -3.52 -33.60 4.26
C LYS A 277 -3.67 -32.07 4.18
N LEU A 278 -3.09 -31.41 3.15
CA LEU A 278 -3.27 -29.97 2.92
C LEU A 278 -4.73 -29.63 2.65
N LEU A 279 -5.41 -30.44 1.84
CA LEU A 279 -6.82 -30.28 1.48
C LEU A 279 -7.78 -30.70 2.62
N GLY A 280 -7.31 -31.46 3.60
CA GLY A 280 -8.10 -31.93 4.75
C GLY A 280 -9.06 -33.06 4.40
N ILE A 281 -8.67 -33.97 3.50
CA ILE A 281 -9.43 -35.16 3.06
C ILE A 281 -8.73 -36.49 3.39
N ALA A 282 -7.70 -36.48 4.25
CA ALA A 282 -6.95 -37.66 4.68
C ALA A 282 -6.52 -37.53 6.16
#